data_9a6344b19153563bced0ef0505c53fa8
#
_entry.id   9a6344b19153563bced0ef0505c53fa8
#
_cell.length_a   1.000
_cell.length_b   1.000
_cell.length_c   1.000
_cell.angle_alpha   90.00
_cell.angle_beta   90.00
_cell.angle_gamma   90.00
#
_symmetry.space_group_name_H-M   'P 1'
#
loop_
_entity.id
_entity.type
_entity.pdbx_description
1 polymer ?
#
loop_
_entity_poly.entity_id
_entity_poly.type
_entity_poly.pdbx_seq_one_letter_code
_entity_poly.pdbx_strand_id
1 'polypeptide(L)'
;MDKAYDMIVVGGGPGGYTAALYGARAGMSVIVLEKLSAGGQMALTSQIDNYPGFEEGIDGFTLGEKMQAGAERFGVETELAEVFLVELKEKIKTVFKGKTVVIATGASPRELGVTGEKELMGRGINYCATCDGMFYKGKTVAVIGGGNTAAADALQLSRICEKVIVVHRRDTLRATKIYHQPLMDAPNVEFRWNCVVDEILHDEKVTGLVLKDARDGSKSVIQCEGVFVSVGRKPQTEMLEGQLDLDSQGYIIADESTVTSIPGVFAVGDVRTKPLRQVVTAVSDGAVSAHYAEEYLAAQRL
;
A
#
# COMPACT_ATOMS: atom_id res chain seq x y z
N MET A 1 -1.12 4.93 36.08
CA MET A 1 -0.87 6.31 35.64
C MET A 1 -0.99 6.35 34.14
N ASP A 2 -1.83 7.21 33.60
CA ASP A 2 -1.98 7.33 32.15
C ASP A 2 -0.70 7.94 31.56
N LYS A 3 0.14 7.13 30.95
CA LYS A 3 1.36 7.61 30.29
C LYS A 3 0.96 8.44 29.06
N ALA A 4 1.44 9.66 28.98
CA ALA A 4 1.27 10.51 27.81
C ALA A 4 2.56 10.48 26.97
N TYR A 5 2.42 10.28 25.66
CA TYR A 5 3.52 10.28 24.70
C TYR A 5 3.61 11.61 23.96
N ASP A 6 4.80 11.98 23.51
CA ASP A 6 4.95 13.10 22.59
C ASP A 6 4.40 12.74 21.20
N MET A 7 4.56 11.47 20.79
CA MET A 7 4.07 10.97 19.51
C MET A 7 3.43 9.58 19.65
N ILE A 8 2.22 9.42 19.12
CA ILE A 8 1.60 8.12 18.90
C ILE A 8 1.63 7.83 17.39
N VAL A 9 2.12 6.67 17.01
CA VAL A 9 2.12 6.17 15.63
C VAL A 9 1.11 5.05 15.52
N VAL A 10 0.14 5.19 14.62
CA VAL A 10 -0.88 4.16 14.35
C VAL A 10 -0.51 3.41 13.07
N GLY A 11 0.00 2.20 13.23
CA GLY A 11 0.50 1.32 12.17
C GLY A 11 2.01 1.21 12.12
N GLY A 12 2.53 -0.02 12.21
CA GLY A 12 3.95 -0.38 12.22
C GLY A 12 4.51 -0.76 10.84
N GLY A 13 4.01 -0.12 9.78
CA GLY A 13 4.60 -0.22 8.45
C GLY A 13 5.89 0.60 8.32
N PRO A 14 6.53 0.61 7.12
CA PRO A 14 7.81 1.31 6.92
C PRO A 14 7.72 2.81 7.22
N GLY A 15 6.62 3.47 6.92
CA GLY A 15 6.39 4.88 7.28
C GLY A 15 6.28 5.08 8.79
N GLY A 16 5.53 4.20 9.48
CA GLY A 16 5.31 4.28 10.91
C GLY A 16 6.59 4.08 11.72
N TYR A 17 7.34 3.00 11.48
CA TYR A 17 8.61 2.78 12.18
C TYR A 17 9.67 3.83 11.83
N THR A 18 9.63 4.39 10.63
CA THR A 18 10.55 5.51 10.31
C THR A 18 10.16 6.77 11.07
N ALA A 19 8.87 7.12 11.14
CA ALA A 19 8.40 8.24 11.96
C ALA A 19 8.81 8.06 13.44
N ALA A 20 8.61 6.86 13.98
CA ALA A 20 8.96 6.51 15.34
C ALA A 20 10.47 6.61 15.59
N LEU A 21 11.31 6.08 14.70
CA LEU A 21 12.77 6.15 14.78
C LEU A 21 13.25 7.61 14.80
N TYR A 22 12.78 8.43 13.88
CA TYR A 22 13.20 9.84 13.81
C TYR A 22 12.67 10.64 14.98
N GLY A 23 11.42 10.41 15.42
CA GLY A 23 10.86 11.04 16.60
C GLY A 23 11.63 10.72 17.87
N ALA A 24 11.95 9.44 18.11
CA ALA A 24 12.74 9.02 19.27
C ALA A 24 14.16 9.62 19.24
N ARG A 25 14.80 9.70 18.07
CA ARG A 25 16.12 10.34 17.93
C ARG A 25 16.09 11.85 18.13
N ALA A 26 14.94 12.49 17.91
CA ALA A 26 14.71 13.90 18.29
C ALA A 26 14.36 14.09 19.78
N GLY A 27 14.39 13.02 20.59
CA GLY A 27 14.14 13.06 22.03
C GLY A 27 12.67 12.99 22.44
N MET A 28 11.77 12.65 21.52
CA MET A 28 10.36 12.43 21.82
C MET A 28 10.13 11.07 22.49
N SER A 29 9.17 10.99 23.39
CA SER A 29 8.60 9.73 23.85
C SER A 29 7.61 9.22 22.79
N VAL A 30 7.86 8.02 22.23
CA VAL A 30 7.11 7.49 21.08
C VAL A 30 6.57 6.10 21.38
N ILE A 31 5.31 5.87 20.99
CA ILE A 31 4.70 4.54 20.94
C ILE A 31 4.17 4.24 19.54
N VAL A 32 4.41 3.02 19.06
CA VAL A 32 3.81 2.46 17.84
C VAL A 32 2.72 1.47 18.23
N LEU A 33 1.54 1.65 17.69
CA LEU A 33 0.42 0.71 17.84
C LEU A 33 0.30 -0.10 16.54
N GLU A 34 0.62 -1.40 16.60
CA GLU A 34 0.59 -2.29 15.44
C GLU A 34 -0.36 -3.47 15.71
N LYS A 35 -1.14 -3.81 14.68
CA LYS A 35 -2.20 -4.82 14.82
C LYS A 35 -1.66 -6.27 14.84
N LEU A 36 -0.67 -6.59 13.99
CA LEU A 36 -0.22 -7.97 13.77
C LEU A 36 1.28 -8.12 13.98
N SER A 37 2.07 -7.56 13.06
CA SER A 37 3.53 -7.68 13.05
C SER A 37 4.14 -6.48 12.34
N ALA A 38 5.42 -6.22 12.63
CA ALA A 38 6.17 -5.16 11.97
C ALA A 38 6.19 -5.33 10.45
N GLY A 39 6.11 -4.18 9.74
CA GLY A 39 6.23 -4.13 8.29
C GLY A 39 4.91 -3.93 7.53
N GLY A 40 3.75 -4.20 8.13
CA GLY A 40 2.44 -4.02 7.49
C GLY A 40 2.33 -4.80 6.16
N GLN A 41 1.86 -4.16 5.08
CA GLN A 41 1.73 -4.80 3.75
C GLN A 41 3.07 -5.31 3.19
N MET A 42 4.18 -4.67 3.52
CA MET A 42 5.52 -5.07 3.10
C MET A 42 5.89 -6.46 3.63
N ALA A 43 5.48 -6.81 4.84
CA ALA A 43 5.77 -8.09 5.48
C ALA A 43 5.16 -9.30 4.75
N LEU A 44 4.20 -9.08 3.84
CA LEU A 44 3.59 -10.13 3.02
C LEU A 44 4.38 -10.44 1.75
N THR A 45 5.46 -9.70 1.47
CA THR A 45 6.27 -9.82 0.26
C THR A 45 7.50 -10.67 0.55
N SER A 46 7.67 -11.78 -0.14
CA SER A 46 8.80 -12.70 0.06
C SER A 46 10.15 -12.15 -0.37
N GLN A 47 10.17 -11.21 -1.31
CA GLN A 47 11.39 -10.61 -1.87
C GLN A 47 11.15 -9.15 -2.26
N ILE A 48 11.92 -8.24 -1.70
CA ILE A 48 11.92 -6.80 -2.01
C ILE A 48 13.26 -6.45 -2.64
N ASP A 49 13.27 -6.20 -3.96
CA ASP A 49 14.48 -5.91 -4.74
C ASP A 49 14.67 -4.40 -5.01
N ASN A 50 13.65 -3.59 -4.69
CA ASN A 50 13.63 -2.17 -5.02
C ASN A 50 13.77 -1.24 -3.81
N TYR A 51 14.24 -1.76 -2.68
CA TYR A 51 14.60 -0.95 -1.52
C TYR A 51 16.13 -0.81 -1.44
N PRO A 52 16.67 0.41 -1.60
CA PRO A 52 18.12 0.62 -1.64
C PRO A 52 18.84 0.16 -0.36
N GLY A 53 20.04 -0.40 -0.53
CA GLY A 53 20.88 -0.88 0.57
C GLY A 53 20.85 -2.39 0.77
N PHE A 54 20.09 -3.12 -0.06
CA PHE A 54 20.06 -4.58 -0.09
C PHE A 54 20.28 -5.05 -1.53
N GLU A 55 21.51 -5.34 -1.87
CA GLU A 55 21.95 -5.68 -3.25
C GLU A 55 21.37 -7.00 -3.76
N GLU A 56 21.10 -7.93 -2.86
CA GLU A 56 20.47 -9.22 -3.16
C GLU A 56 18.95 -9.21 -2.83
N GLY A 57 18.38 -8.02 -2.57
CA GLY A 57 17.03 -7.89 -2.04
C GLY A 57 16.93 -8.31 -0.59
N ILE A 58 15.72 -8.23 -0.04
CA ILE A 58 15.43 -8.63 1.35
C ILE A 58 13.99 -9.14 1.44
N ASP A 59 13.77 -10.13 2.30
CA ASP A 59 12.44 -10.57 2.70
C ASP A 59 11.69 -9.44 3.44
N GLY A 60 10.44 -9.22 3.10
CA GLY A 60 9.68 -8.08 3.60
C GLY A 60 9.36 -8.15 5.10
N PHE A 61 9.15 -9.34 5.65
CA PHE A 61 8.98 -9.55 7.08
C PHE A 61 10.28 -9.22 7.83
N THR A 62 11.41 -9.75 7.35
CA THR A 62 12.75 -9.46 7.90
C THR A 62 13.07 -7.96 7.87
N LEU A 63 12.69 -7.25 6.79
CA LEU A 63 12.88 -5.79 6.72
C LEU A 63 12.02 -5.09 7.77
N GLY A 64 10.78 -5.53 7.97
CA GLY A 64 9.88 -5.01 9.00
C GLY A 64 10.46 -5.16 10.41
N GLU A 65 10.95 -6.36 10.75
CA GLU A 65 11.61 -6.61 12.06
C GLU A 65 12.86 -5.72 12.26
N LYS A 66 13.67 -5.52 11.21
CA LYS A 66 14.84 -4.63 11.28
C LYS A 66 14.45 -3.17 11.50
N MET A 67 13.35 -2.70 10.89
CA MET A 67 12.83 -1.34 11.10
C MET A 67 12.31 -1.16 12.53
N GLN A 68 11.57 -2.13 13.06
CA GLN A 68 11.12 -2.15 14.46
C GLN A 68 12.29 -2.12 15.42
N ALA A 69 13.21 -3.07 15.31
CA ALA A 69 14.39 -3.16 16.19
C ALA A 69 15.26 -1.89 16.12
N GLY A 70 15.36 -1.28 14.94
CA GLY A 70 16.04 0.00 14.73
C GLY A 70 15.39 1.14 15.51
N ALA A 71 14.07 1.20 15.59
CA ALA A 71 13.32 2.21 16.34
C ALA A 71 13.39 1.92 17.86
N GLU A 72 13.18 0.68 18.28
CA GLU A 72 13.21 0.25 19.67
C GLU A 72 14.58 0.49 20.34
N ARG A 73 15.67 0.39 19.59
CA ARG A 73 17.02 0.75 20.06
C ARG A 73 17.13 2.17 20.59
N PHE A 74 16.25 3.08 20.14
CA PHE A 74 16.17 4.47 20.61
C PHE A 74 15.04 4.72 21.62
N GLY A 75 14.46 3.64 22.18
CA GLY A 75 13.45 3.72 23.23
C GLY A 75 12.02 3.86 22.73
N VAL A 76 11.75 3.57 21.46
CA VAL A 76 10.38 3.44 20.95
C VAL A 76 9.71 2.24 21.62
N GLU A 77 8.49 2.43 22.08
CA GLU A 77 7.64 1.34 22.56
C GLU A 77 6.76 0.84 21.42
N THR A 78 6.64 -0.48 21.28
CA THR A 78 5.69 -1.10 20.35
C THR A 78 4.66 -1.88 21.15
N GLU A 79 3.37 -1.61 20.89
CA GLU A 79 2.26 -2.32 21.49
C GLU A 79 1.47 -3.04 20.38
N LEU A 80 1.24 -4.35 20.57
CA LEU A 80 0.36 -5.11 19.67
C LEU A 80 -1.09 -4.78 20.04
N ALA A 81 -1.69 -3.88 19.27
CA ALA A 81 -3.03 -3.37 19.51
C ALA A 81 -3.76 -3.07 18.21
N GLU A 82 -5.01 -3.53 18.09
CA GLU A 82 -5.90 -3.10 17.04
C GLU A 82 -6.59 -1.78 17.45
N VAL A 83 -6.34 -0.72 16.70
CA VAL A 83 -6.93 0.60 16.95
C VAL A 83 -8.29 0.67 16.23
N PHE A 84 -9.36 0.75 17.01
CA PHE A 84 -10.73 0.86 16.49
C PHE A 84 -11.23 2.29 16.42
N LEU A 85 -10.70 3.17 17.27
CA LEU A 85 -11.12 4.57 17.37
C LEU A 85 -9.91 5.45 17.68
N VAL A 86 -9.84 6.56 16.97
CA VAL A 86 -8.90 7.66 17.24
C VAL A 86 -9.72 8.92 17.44
N GLU A 87 -9.58 9.59 18.56
CA GLU A 87 -10.22 10.88 18.83
C GLU A 87 -9.19 11.99 18.67
N LEU A 88 -9.32 12.80 17.62
CA LEU A 88 -8.35 13.82 17.23
C LEU A 88 -8.72 15.23 17.73
N LYS A 89 -9.96 15.45 18.19
CA LYS A 89 -10.51 16.77 18.47
C LYS A 89 -10.84 17.04 19.94
N GLU A 90 -10.85 16.04 20.84
CA GLU A 90 -11.33 16.21 22.22
C GLU A 90 -10.34 15.77 23.29
N LYS A 91 -10.54 16.33 24.52
CA LYS A 91 -9.82 15.93 25.74
C LYS A 91 -10.19 14.50 26.14
N ILE A 92 -9.29 13.64 26.01
CA ILE A 92 -9.25 12.20 25.84
C ILE A 92 -9.85 11.35 26.98
N LYS A 93 -10.57 10.30 26.60
CA LYS A 93 -10.84 9.08 27.40
C LYS A 93 -10.32 7.84 26.64
N THR A 94 -9.04 7.76 26.33
CA THR A 94 -8.45 6.69 25.55
C THR A 94 -7.36 5.98 26.33
N VAL A 95 -7.03 4.74 25.92
CA VAL A 95 -5.96 3.93 26.55
C VAL A 95 -4.60 4.57 26.36
N PHE A 96 -4.37 5.25 25.23
CA PHE A 96 -3.12 5.97 24.92
C PHE A 96 -3.39 7.45 24.66
N LYS A 97 -2.54 8.32 25.21
CA LYS A 97 -2.60 9.78 25.06
C LYS A 97 -1.32 10.27 24.40
N GLY A 98 -1.45 11.09 23.34
CA GLY A 98 -0.31 11.70 22.66
C GLY A 98 -0.53 13.16 22.33
N LYS A 99 0.56 13.92 22.31
CA LYS A 99 0.55 15.34 21.88
C LYS A 99 0.51 15.46 20.35
N THR A 100 1.09 14.49 19.64
CA THR A 100 1.02 14.35 18.18
C THR A 100 0.61 12.93 17.80
N VAL A 101 0.00 12.79 16.62
CA VAL A 101 -0.44 11.50 16.08
C VAL A 101 0.05 11.36 14.65
N VAL A 102 0.68 10.24 14.35
CA VAL A 102 1.07 9.84 12.98
C VAL A 102 0.20 8.69 12.53
N ILE A 103 -0.60 8.92 11.51
CA ILE A 103 -1.46 7.91 10.88
C ILE A 103 -0.64 7.20 9.79
N ALA A 104 -0.30 5.94 10.05
CA ALA A 104 0.53 5.08 9.20
C ALA A 104 -0.17 3.76 8.83
N THR A 105 -1.50 3.76 8.82
CA THR A 105 -2.36 2.58 8.67
C THR A 105 -2.33 1.95 7.27
N GLY A 106 -1.76 2.65 6.28
CA GLY A 106 -1.55 2.14 4.94
C GLY A 106 -2.82 2.00 4.11
N ALA A 107 -2.73 1.19 3.03
CA ALA A 107 -3.84 0.88 2.14
C ALA A 107 -3.75 -0.58 1.69
N SER A 108 -4.84 -1.32 1.76
CA SER A 108 -4.94 -2.69 1.29
C SER A 108 -5.31 -2.74 -0.19
N PRO A 109 -4.84 -3.71 -0.97
CA PRO A 109 -5.33 -3.95 -2.31
C PRO A 109 -6.82 -4.34 -2.25
N ARG A 110 -7.56 -3.96 -3.28
CA ARG A 110 -8.92 -4.49 -3.50
C ARG A 110 -8.79 -5.85 -4.18
N GLU A 111 -9.47 -6.84 -3.60
CA GLU A 111 -9.49 -8.20 -4.12
C GLU A 111 -10.47 -8.32 -5.29
N LEU A 112 -10.29 -9.33 -6.13
CA LEU A 112 -11.26 -9.73 -7.15
C LEU A 112 -12.49 -10.39 -6.51
N GLY A 113 -12.27 -11.07 -5.38
CA GLY A 113 -13.29 -11.82 -4.66
C GLY A 113 -13.58 -13.18 -5.27
N VAL A 114 -12.63 -13.76 -5.98
CA VAL A 114 -12.73 -15.11 -6.56
C VAL A 114 -12.05 -16.15 -5.68
N THR A 115 -12.55 -17.38 -5.73
CA THR A 115 -12.00 -18.50 -4.94
C THR A 115 -10.52 -18.72 -5.30
N GLY A 116 -9.70 -18.99 -4.29
CA GLY A 116 -8.26 -19.25 -4.45
C GLY A 116 -7.39 -18.00 -4.54
N GLU A 117 -7.96 -16.79 -4.61
CA GLU A 117 -7.18 -15.56 -4.77
C GLU A 117 -6.15 -15.37 -3.65
N LYS A 118 -6.57 -15.56 -2.39
CA LYS A 118 -5.69 -15.37 -1.21
C LYS A 118 -4.62 -16.45 -1.10
N GLU A 119 -4.98 -17.68 -1.35
CA GLU A 119 -4.09 -18.84 -1.28
C GLU A 119 -2.99 -18.81 -2.33
N LEU A 120 -3.26 -18.12 -3.46
CA LEU A 120 -2.34 -17.98 -4.59
C LEU A 120 -1.52 -16.67 -4.55
N MET A 121 -1.64 -15.86 -3.50
CA MET A 121 -0.75 -14.71 -3.30
C MET A 121 0.71 -15.17 -3.23
N GLY A 122 1.58 -14.52 -4.04
CA GLY A 122 2.98 -14.92 -4.22
C GLY A 122 3.18 -16.23 -5.02
N ARG A 123 2.07 -16.89 -5.42
CA ARG A 123 2.08 -18.07 -6.30
C ARG A 123 1.36 -17.83 -7.63
N GLY A 124 1.46 -16.60 -8.11
CA GLY A 124 0.88 -16.17 -9.38
C GLY A 124 -0.12 -15.02 -9.25
N ILE A 125 -0.69 -14.78 -8.08
CA ILE A 125 -1.52 -13.59 -7.81
C ILE A 125 -0.65 -12.50 -7.18
N ASN A 126 -0.66 -11.31 -7.78
CA ASN A 126 0.16 -10.17 -7.41
C ASN A 126 -0.69 -8.89 -7.40
N TYR A 127 -0.31 -7.91 -6.57
CA TYR A 127 -0.99 -6.62 -6.45
C TYR A 127 -0.08 -5.42 -6.74
N CYS A 128 1.16 -5.68 -7.18
CA CYS A 128 2.15 -4.63 -7.44
C CYS A 128 3.06 -5.03 -8.62
N ALA A 129 2.86 -4.44 -9.78
CA ALA A 129 3.72 -4.71 -10.95
C ALA A 129 5.16 -4.22 -10.72
N THR A 130 5.34 -3.10 -10.01
CA THR A 130 6.67 -2.54 -9.70
C THR A 130 7.45 -3.43 -8.73
N CYS A 131 6.76 -4.16 -7.86
CA CYS A 131 7.38 -5.07 -6.90
C CYS A 131 7.73 -6.41 -7.56
N ASP A 132 6.74 -7.01 -8.22
CA ASP A 132 6.77 -8.43 -8.58
C ASP A 132 6.99 -8.68 -10.09
N GLY A 133 6.92 -7.63 -10.92
CA GLY A 133 6.95 -7.75 -12.39
C GLY A 133 8.17 -8.48 -12.93
N MET A 134 9.34 -8.32 -12.30
CA MET A 134 10.57 -8.97 -12.73
C MET A 134 10.56 -10.49 -12.60
N PHE A 135 9.78 -11.07 -11.69
CA PHE A 135 9.62 -12.53 -11.57
C PHE A 135 8.89 -13.16 -12.78
N TYR A 136 8.26 -12.32 -13.60
CA TYR A 136 7.52 -12.72 -14.80
C TYR A 136 8.22 -12.32 -16.11
N LYS A 137 9.51 -12.03 -16.07
CA LYS A 137 10.29 -11.73 -17.27
C LYS A 137 10.17 -12.87 -18.31
N GLY A 138 9.77 -12.51 -19.53
CA GLY A 138 9.59 -13.46 -20.64
C GLY A 138 8.39 -14.40 -20.50
N LYS A 139 7.46 -14.13 -19.59
CA LYS A 139 6.25 -14.93 -19.37
C LYS A 139 5.00 -14.20 -19.86
N THR A 140 3.89 -14.93 -19.94
CA THR A 140 2.55 -14.36 -20.19
C THR A 140 1.89 -13.99 -18.86
N VAL A 141 1.41 -12.75 -18.76
CA VAL A 141 0.71 -12.26 -17.56
C VAL A 141 -0.62 -11.62 -17.90
N ALA A 142 -1.55 -11.64 -16.94
CA ALA A 142 -2.81 -10.92 -17.02
C ALA A 142 -2.78 -9.70 -16.08
N VAL A 143 -3.30 -8.55 -16.53
CA VAL A 143 -3.52 -7.35 -15.71
C VAL A 143 -5.02 -7.12 -15.61
N ILE A 144 -5.55 -7.19 -14.39
CA ILE A 144 -6.99 -7.05 -14.16
C ILE A 144 -7.29 -5.63 -13.71
N GLY A 145 -7.99 -4.88 -14.56
CA GLY A 145 -8.36 -3.49 -14.28
C GLY A 145 -8.43 -2.64 -15.55
N GLY A 146 -8.70 -1.35 -15.39
CA GLY A 146 -8.79 -0.41 -16.52
C GLY A 146 -8.66 1.05 -16.11
N GLY A 147 -8.20 1.31 -14.88
CA GLY A 147 -7.83 2.63 -14.37
C GLY A 147 -6.37 2.95 -14.61
N ASN A 148 -5.90 4.11 -14.12
CA ASN A 148 -4.51 4.55 -14.28
C ASN A 148 -3.49 3.52 -13.77
N THR A 149 -3.74 2.90 -12.62
CA THR A 149 -2.86 1.86 -12.07
C THR A 149 -2.73 0.68 -13.03
N ALA A 150 -3.85 0.12 -13.47
CA ALA A 150 -3.82 -1.02 -14.40
C ALA A 150 -3.11 -0.68 -15.73
N ALA A 151 -3.32 0.53 -16.24
CA ALA A 151 -2.68 0.99 -17.47
C ALA A 151 -1.16 1.19 -17.28
N ALA A 152 -0.74 1.78 -16.16
CA ALA A 152 0.68 1.94 -15.84
C ALA A 152 1.36 0.57 -15.63
N ASP A 153 0.72 -0.33 -14.88
CA ASP A 153 1.19 -1.70 -14.63
C ASP A 153 1.35 -2.47 -15.95
N ALA A 154 0.33 -2.41 -16.84
CA ALA A 154 0.38 -3.08 -18.15
C ALA A 154 1.52 -2.54 -19.03
N LEU A 155 1.74 -1.21 -19.06
CA LEU A 155 2.87 -0.61 -19.78
C LEU A 155 4.22 -1.01 -19.20
N GLN A 156 4.33 -1.10 -17.89
CA GLN A 156 5.57 -1.56 -17.25
C GLN A 156 5.83 -3.02 -17.60
N LEU A 157 4.83 -3.88 -17.43
CA LEU A 157 4.94 -5.31 -17.70
C LEU A 157 5.17 -5.61 -19.19
N SER A 158 4.65 -4.81 -20.12
CA SER A 158 4.88 -4.99 -21.56
C SER A 158 6.35 -4.88 -21.96
N ARG A 159 7.18 -4.20 -21.16
CA ARG A 159 8.64 -4.07 -21.38
C ARG A 159 9.43 -5.27 -20.86
N ILE A 160 8.80 -6.12 -20.05
CA ILE A 160 9.47 -7.19 -19.28
C ILE A 160 8.96 -8.56 -19.71
N CYS A 161 7.63 -8.67 -19.90
CA CYS A 161 6.94 -9.92 -20.16
C CYS A 161 6.88 -10.22 -21.66
N GLU A 162 6.73 -11.50 -22.01
CA GLU A 162 6.47 -11.92 -23.40
C GLU A 162 5.13 -11.41 -23.87
N LYS A 163 4.10 -11.53 -23.04
CA LYS A 163 2.73 -11.11 -23.36
C LYS A 163 2.02 -10.55 -22.13
N VAL A 164 1.23 -9.49 -22.34
CA VAL A 164 0.38 -8.88 -21.30
C VAL A 164 -1.07 -8.91 -21.80
N ILE A 165 -1.96 -9.53 -21.03
CA ILE A 165 -3.39 -9.60 -21.32
C ILE A 165 -4.13 -8.69 -20.35
N VAL A 166 -4.63 -7.54 -20.84
CA VAL A 166 -5.41 -6.60 -20.03
C VAL A 166 -6.86 -7.01 -20.03
N VAL A 167 -7.38 -7.40 -18.87
CA VAL A 167 -8.78 -7.80 -18.67
C VAL A 167 -9.56 -6.65 -18.06
N HIS A 168 -10.55 -6.14 -18.76
CA HIS A 168 -11.36 -5.02 -18.29
C HIS A 168 -12.86 -5.25 -18.50
N ARG A 169 -13.65 -4.93 -17.45
CA ARG A 169 -15.13 -5.11 -17.45
C ARG A 169 -15.92 -4.17 -18.34
N ARG A 170 -15.27 -3.23 -19.03
CA ARG A 170 -15.85 -2.28 -19.99
C ARG A 170 -15.17 -2.44 -21.33
N ASP A 171 -15.69 -1.76 -22.33
CA ASP A 171 -15.17 -1.71 -23.70
C ASP A 171 -14.07 -0.67 -23.93
N THR A 172 -13.74 0.12 -22.90
CA THR A 172 -12.70 1.15 -22.97
C THR A 172 -12.06 1.38 -21.59
N LEU A 173 -10.78 1.78 -21.60
CA LEU A 173 -10.05 2.15 -20.38
C LEU A 173 -10.64 3.40 -19.72
N ARG A 174 -10.67 3.40 -18.39
CA ARG A 174 -10.93 4.59 -17.58
C ARG A 174 -9.68 5.40 -17.27
N ALA A 175 -8.52 4.87 -17.60
CA ALA A 175 -7.24 5.54 -17.47
C ALA A 175 -7.21 6.85 -18.26
N THR A 176 -6.37 7.78 -17.85
CA THR A 176 -6.12 9.02 -18.60
C THR A 176 -5.61 8.69 -20.00
N LYS A 177 -5.97 9.53 -20.98
CA LYS A 177 -5.68 9.27 -22.41
C LYS A 177 -4.19 9.08 -22.73
N ILE A 178 -3.30 9.59 -21.88
CA ILE A 178 -1.86 9.43 -22.06
C ILE A 178 -1.40 7.95 -22.09
N TYR A 179 -2.17 7.05 -21.45
CA TYR A 179 -1.89 5.62 -21.43
C TYR A 179 -2.46 4.86 -22.63
N HIS A 180 -3.50 5.41 -23.30
CA HIS A 180 -4.26 4.66 -24.31
C HIS A 180 -3.39 4.31 -25.50
N GLN A 181 -2.81 5.32 -26.16
CA GLN A 181 -2.02 5.08 -27.37
C GLN A 181 -0.80 4.18 -27.13
N PRO A 182 0.03 4.41 -26.09
CA PRO A 182 1.17 3.52 -25.80
C PRO A 182 0.78 2.06 -25.55
N LEU A 183 -0.39 1.80 -24.93
CA LEU A 183 -0.87 0.45 -24.71
C LEU A 183 -1.42 -0.20 -25.99
N MET A 184 -2.09 0.57 -26.84
CA MET A 184 -2.61 0.08 -28.12
C MET A 184 -1.50 -0.22 -29.12
N ASP A 185 -0.40 0.54 -29.07
CA ASP A 185 0.76 0.37 -29.96
C ASP A 185 1.73 -0.73 -29.48
N ALA A 186 1.60 -1.18 -28.23
CA ALA A 186 2.46 -2.22 -27.68
C ALA A 186 2.15 -3.58 -28.33
N PRO A 187 3.10 -4.20 -29.08
CA PRO A 187 2.83 -5.38 -29.92
C PRO A 187 2.51 -6.64 -29.13
N ASN A 188 2.86 -6.66 -27.83
CA ASN A 188 2.65 -7.78 -26.93
C ASN A 188 1.52 -7.55 -25.92
N VAL A 189 0.73 -6.47 -26.08
CA VAL A 189 -0.44 -6.20 -25.23
C VAL A 189 -1.71 -6.63 -25.96
N GLU A 190 -2.50 -7.48 -25.32
CA GLU A 190 -3.81 -7.92 -25.78
C GLU A 190 -4.89 -7.45 -24.81
N PHE A 191 -6.06 -7.04 -25.33
CA PHE A 191 -7.18 -6.63 -24.48
C PHE A 191 -8.31 -7.66 -24.51
N ARG A 192 -8.83 -7.96 -23.33
CA ARG A 192 -10.08 -8.69 -23.09
C ARG A 192 -11.09 -7.72 -22.50
N TRP A 193 -11.83 -7.08 -23.40
CA TRP A 193 -12.87 -6.12 -23.08
C TRP A 193 -14.16 -6.80 -22.60
N ASN A 194 -14.94 -6.08 -21.79
CA ASN A 194 -16.21 -6.53 -21.22
C ASN A 194 -16.09 -7.84 -20.43
N CYS A 195 -14.92 -8.16 -19.91
CA CYS A 195 -14.66 -9.39 -19.21
C CYS A 195 -14.36 -9.14 -17.73
N VAL A 196 -14.81 -10.05 -16.89
CA VAL A 196 -14.45 -10.19 -15.48
C VAL A 196 -13.82 -11.56 -15.26
N VAL A 197 -12.99 -11.66 -14.23
CA VAL A 197 -12.44 -12.95 -13.79
C VAL A 197 -13.57 -13.73 -13.10
N ASP A 198 -13.81 -14.96 -13.54
CA ASP A 198 -14.80 -15.87 -12.98
C ASP A 198 -14.12 -16.93 -12.10
N GLU A 199 -12.93 -17.43 -12.54
CA GLU A 199 -12.18 -18.46 -11.85
C GLU A 199 -10.68 -18.31 -12.12
N ILE A 200 -9.85 -18.69 -11.15
CA ILE A 200 -8.38 -18.79 -11.28
C ILE A 200 -8.04 -20.26 -11.53
N LEU A 201 -7.42 -20.54 -12.67
CA LEU A 201 -6.90 -21.86 -13.00
C LEU A 201 -5.49 -22.01 -12.41
N HIS A 202 -5.26 -23.07 -11.66
CA HIS A 202 -4.00 -23.29 -10.98
C HIS A 202 -3.73 -24.79 -10.71
N ASP A 203 -2.45 -25.10 -10.58
CA ASP A 203 -1.94 -26.27 -9.88
C ASP A 203 -1.31 -25.77 -8.56
N GLU A 204 0.01 -25.86 -8.40
CA GLU A 204 0.73 -25.22 -7.30
C GLU A 204 0.81 -23.69 -7.44
N LYS A 205 0.76 -23.20 -8.69
CA LYS A 205 0.79 -21.80 -9.09
C LYS A 205 -0.31 -21.54 -10.12
N VAL A 206 -0.57 -20.27 -10.38
CA VAL A 206 -1.51 -19.85 -11.43
C VAL A 206 -1.05 -20.39 -12.79
N THR A 207 -2.01 -20.95 -13.53
CA THR A 207 -1.81 -21.44 -14.91
C THR A 207 -2.70 -20.71 -15.93
N GLY A 208 -3.74 -20.01 -15.46
CA GLY A 208 -4.64 -19.27 -16.32
C GLY A 208 -5.83 -18.69 -15.58
N LEU A 209 -6.76 -18.12 -16.35
CA LEU A 209 -8.03 -17.56 -15.85
C LEU A 209 -9.20 -18.02 -16.71
N VAL A 210 -10.32 -18.29 -16.10
CA VAL A 210 -11.62 -18.30 -16.75
C VAL A 210 -12.19 -16.90 -16.70
N LEU A 211 -12.45 -16.32 -17.86
CA LEU A 211 -13.09 -15.00 -18.00
C LEU A 211 -14.56 -15.19 -18.36
N LYS A 212 -15.40 -14.32 -17.79
CA LYS A 212 -16.84 -14.24 -18.12
C LYS A 212 -17.11 -12.90 -18.81
N ASP A 213 -17.72 -12.95 -19.98
CA ASP A 213 -18.21 -11.74 -20.65
C ASP A 213 -19.38 -11.15 -19.86
N ALA A 214 -19.29 -9.87 -19.54
CA ALA A 214 -20.30 -9.18 -18.74
C ALA A 214 -21.60 -8.88 -19.50
N ARG A 215 -21.62 -9.04 -20.84
CA ARG A 215 -22.77 -8.75 -21.72
C ARG A 215 -23.69 -9.95 -21.90
N ASP A 216 -23.12 -11.13 -22.13
CA ASP A 216 -23.87 -12.34 -22.48
C ASP A 216 -23.59 -13.53 -21.54
N GLY A 217 -22.62 -13.38 -20.63
CA GLY A 217 -22.25 -14.41 -19.67
C GLY A 217 -21.41 -15.54 -20.24
N SER A 218 -20.99 -15.47 -21.50
CA SER A 218 -20.15 -16.49 -22.15
C SER A 218 -18.79 -16.57 -21.43
N LYS A 219 -18.22 -17.78 -21.40
CA LYS A 219 -16.93 -18.01 -20.73
C LYS A 219 -15.85 -18.28 -21.77
N SER A 220 -14.65 -17.78 -21.48
CA SER A 220 -13.43 -18.04 -22.25
C SER A 220 -12.26 -18.25 -21.30
N VAL A 221 -11.25 -18.98 -21.78
CA VAL A 221 -10.04 -19.27 -21.00
C VAL A 221 -8.88 -18.51 -21.59
N ILE A 222 -8.05 -17.93 -20.72
CA ILE A 222 -6.72 -17.42 -21.07
C ILE A 222 -5.67 -18.15 -20.25
N GLN A 223 -4.54 -18.45 -20.89
CA GLN A 223 -3.35 -19.01 -20.22
C GLN A 223 -2.45 -17.87 -19.77
N CYS A 224 -2.00 -17.88 -18.52
CA CYS A 224 -1.05 -16.94 -17.99
C CYS A 224 -0.37 -17.51 -16.74
N GLU A 225 0.86 -17.10 -16.47
CA GLU A 225 1.67 -17.57 -15.34
C GLU A 225 1.64 -16.59 -14.16
N GLY A 226 1.09 -15.38 -14.39
CA GLY A 226 0.90 -14.38 -13.35
C GLY A 226 -0.30 -13.49 -13.62
N VAL A 227 -0.93 -13.06 -12.54
CA VAL A 227 -2.09 -12.17 -12.56
C VAL A 227 -1.78 -10.96 -11.68
N PHE A 228 -1.85 -9.77 -12.23
CA PHE A 228 -1.69 -8.50 -11.53
C PHE A 228 -3.06 -7.86 -11.31
N VAL A 229 -3.49 -7.85 -10.05
CA VAL A 229 -4.81 -7.33 -9.66
C VAL A 229 -4.71 -5.83 -9.43
N SER A 230 -5.11 -5.04 -10.43
CA SER A 230 -4.97 -3.56 -10.45
C SER A 230 -6.35 -2.89 -10.46
N VAL A 231 -7.26 -3.36 -9.58
CA VAL A 231 -8.63 -2.85 -9.44
C VAL A 231 -8.77 -1.73 -8.39
N GLY A 232 -7.65 -1.27 -7.86
CA GLY A 232 -7.52 -0.19 -6.88
C GLY A 232 -7.10 -0.67 -5.50
N ARG A 233 -6.91 0.31 -4.60
CA ARG A 233 -6.60 0.06 -3.19
C ARG A 233 -7.67 0.70 -2.32
N LYS A 234 -7.76 0.27 -1.06
CA LYS A 234 -8.61 0.84 -0.03
C LYS A 234 -7.72 1.35 1.10
N PRO A 235 -7.64 2.67 1.32
CA PRO A 235 -6.93 3.21 2.48
C PRO A 235 -7.63 2.78 3.77
N GLN A 236 -6.85 2.54 4.83
CA GLN A 236 -7.36 2.14 6.13
C GLN A 236 -7.65 3.39 6.96
N THR A 237 -8.77 4.04 6.67
CA THR A 237 -9.20 5.33 7.23
C THR A 237 -10.54 5.30 7.94
N GLU A 238 -11.17 4.13 8.08
CA GLU A 238 -12.51 4.01 8.66
C GLU A 238 -12.59 4.58 10.08
N MET A 239 -11.54 4.39 10.87
CA MET A 239 -11.46 4.92 12.25
C MET A 239 -11.33 6.45 12.33
N LEU A 240 -11.12 7.13 11.18
CA LEU A 240 -10.88 8.58 11.07
C LEU A 240 -12.04 9.30 10.37
N GLU A 241 -13.10 8.58 10.01
CA GLU A 241 -14.21 9.13 9.25
C GLU A 241 -14.84 10.32 10.00
N GLY A 242 -15.07 11.42 9.28
CA GLY A 242 -15.61 12.66 9.84
C GLY A 242 -14.65 13.48 10.71
N GLN A 243 -13.40 13.05 10.86
CA GLN A 243 -12.39 13.78 11.64
C GLN A 243 -11.33 14.46 10.76
N LEU A 244 -10.84 13.78 9.71
CA LEU A 244 -9.84 14.30 8.78
C LEU A 244 -10.44 14.53 7.39
N ASP A 245 -9.83 15.44 6.63
CA ASP A 245 -10.18 15.64 5.23
C ASP A 245 -9.68 14.46 4.40
N LEU A 246 -10.62 13.80 3.72
CA LEU A 246 -10.35 12.67 2.83
C LEU A 246 -10.69 13.04 1.39
N ASP A 247 -9.96 12.46 0.44
CA ASP A 247 -10.29 12.56 -0.97
C ASP A 247 -11.50 11.65 -1.33
N SER A 248 -11.95 11.72 -2.58
CA SER A 248 -13.08 10.91 -3.08
C SER A 248 -12.83 9.38 -3.07
N GLN A 249 -11.59 8.96 -2.84
CA GLN A 249 -11.20 7.54 -2.75
C GLN A 249 -10.95 7.10 -1.30
N GLY A 250 -11.08 8.02 -0.33
CA GLY A 250 -10.90 7.79 1.10
C GLY A 250 -9.46 7.97 1.60
N TYR A 251 -8.52 8.49 0.79
CA TYR A 251 -7.16 8.79 1.23
C TYR A 251 -7.12 10.09 2.02
N ILE A 252 -6.31 10.14 3.08
CA ILE A 252 -6.08 11.37 3.84
C ILE A 252 -5.41 12.41 2.94
N ILE A 253 -6.00 13.60 2.87
CA ILE A 253 -5.42 14.72 2.13
C ILE A 253 -4.25 15.25 2.93
N ALA A 254 -3.04 15.04 2.41
CA ALA A 254 -1.79 15.57 2.93
C ALA A 254 -0.79 15.72 1.79
N ASP A 255 -0.01 16.79 1.81
CA ASP A 255 1.06 17.05 0.84
C ASP A 255 2.41 16.44 1.28
N GLU A 256 3.50 16.91 0.71
CA GLU A 256 4.85 16.42 1.03
C GLU A 256 5.31 16.75 2.46
N SER A 257 4.64 17.69 3.15
CA SER A 257 4.85 17.95 4.58
C SER A 257 4.26 16.87 5.50
N THR A 258 3.38 16.03 4.95
CA THR A 258 2.60 15.02 5.68
C THR A 258 1.56 15.56 6.67
N VAL A 259 1.44 16.89 6.77
CA VAL A 259 0.47 17.57 7.66
C VAL A 259 -0.95 17.33 7.15
N THR A 260 -1.87 17.03 8.07
CA THR A 260 -3.30 16.85 7.78
C THR A 260 -4.10 18.12 8.07
N SER A 261 -5.42 18.04 7.92
CA SER A 261 -6.35 19.12 8.29
C SER A 261 -6.40 19.44 9.79
N ILE A 262 -5.80 18.61 10.65
CA ILE A 262 -5.73 18.82 12.09
C ILE A 262 -4.29 19.07 12.52
N PRO A 263 -3.96 20.22 13.15
CA PRO A 263 -2.62 20.49 13.67
C PRO A 263 -2.11 19.41 14.64
N GLY A 264 -0.86 18.98 14.47
CA GLY A 264 -0.26 17.91 15.27
C GLY A 264 -0.66 16.50 14.83
N VAL A 265 -1.43 16.36 13.75
CA VAL A 265 -1.78 15.09 13.14
C VAL A 265 -1.14 14.98 11.75
N PHE A 266 -0.43 13.89 11.50
CA PHE A 266 0.35 13.64 10.30
C PHE A 266 -0.13 12.34 9.64
N ALA A 267 -0.04 12.26 8.30
CA ALA A 267 -0.36 11.04 7.55
C ALA A 267 0.83 10.60 6.71
N VAL A 268 1.25 9.35 6.84
CA VAL A 268 2.46 8.82 6.18
C VAL A 268 2.19 7.51 5.43
N GLY A 269 2.93 7.31 4.35
CA GLY A 269 2.82 6.10 3.53
C GLY A 269 1.55 6.05 2.68
N ASP A 270 1.04 4.86 2.49
CA ASP A 270 0.01 4.57 1.49
C ASP A 270 -1.39 5.09 1.87
N VAL A 271 -1.59 5.52 3.12
CA VAL A 271 -2.89 6.02 3.62
C VAL A 271 -3.23 7.41 3.12
N ARG A 272 -2.24 8.19 2.68
CA ARG A 272 -2.41 9.57 2.21
C ARG A 272 -2.43 9.72 0.69
N THR A 273 -2.86 10.89 0.22
CA THR A 273 -2.77 11.29 -1.19
C THR A 273 -1.30 11.38 -1.62
N LYS A 274 -0.91 10.58 -2.61
CA LYS A 274 0.45 10.59 -3.19
C LYS A 274 0.50 9.87 -4.54
N PRO A 275 1.44 10.26 -5.43
CA PRO A 275 1.51 9.67 -6.78
C PRO A 275 2.12 8.26 -6.80
N LEU A 276 3.06 7.96 -5.89
CA LEU A 276 3.79 6.69 -5.85
C LEU A 276 3.74 6.09 -4.45
N ARG A 277 3.35 4.83 -4.37
CA ARG A 277 3.24 4.04 -3.13
C ARG A 277 4.27 2.93 -3.15
N GLN A 278 5.38 3.16 -2.43
CA GLN A 278 6.53 2.25 -2.30
C GLN A 278 7.11 2.32 -0.89
N VAL A 279 7.88 1.32 -0.49
CA VAL A 279 8.57 1.30 0.82
C VAL A 279 9.38 2.58 1.01
N VAL A 280 10.22 2.94 0.01
CA VAL A 280 11.08 4.13 0.08
C VAL A 280 10.31 5.44 0.22
N THR A 281 9.14 5.59 -0.43
CA THR A 281 8.32 6.80 -0.29
C THR A 281 7.58 6.85 1.05
N ALA A 282 7.22 5.70 1.62
CA ALA A 282 6.66 5.62 2.96
C ALA A 282 7.71 5.97 4.04
N VAL A 283 8.94 5.49 3.87
CA VAL A 283 10.09 5.84 4.74
C VAL A 283 10.35 7.36 4.70
N SER A 284 10.37 7.96 3.50
CA SER A 284 10.50 9.42 3.36
C SER A 284 9.44 10.17 4.13
N ASP A 285 8.16 9.79 3.98
CA ASP A 285 7.06 10.42 4.70
C ASP A 285 7.26 10.32 6.23
N GLY A 286 7.70 9.15 6.72
CA GLY A 286 7.94 8.93 8.15
C GLY A 286 8.99 9.90 8.71
N ALA A 287 10.09 10.11 8.00
CA ALA A 287 11.13 11.05 8.40
C ALA A 287 10.62 12.50 8.42
N VAL A 288 9.87 12.89 7.38
CA VAL A 288 9.28 14.23 7.24
C VAL A 288 8.27 14.49 8.36
N SER A 289 7.38 13.53 8.65
CA SER A 289 6.38 13.69 9.72
C SER A 289 6.98 13.91 11.09
N ALA A 290 8.08 13.24 11.41
CA ALA A 290 8.78 13.42 12.68
C ALA A 290 9.40 14.82 12.81
N HIS A 291 9.94 15.37 11.71
CA HIS A 291 10.46 16.74 11.67
C HIS A 291 9.35 17.75 11.97
N TYR A 292 8.21 17.70 11.28
CA TYR A 292 7.10 18.62 11.54
C TYR A 292 6.42 18.39 12.90
N ALA A 293 6.45 17.16 13.44
CA ALA A 293 5.97 16.89 14.79
C ALA A 293 6.87 17.56 15.84
N GLU A 294 8.20 17.54 15.65
CA GLU A 294 9.15 18.25 16.51
C GLU A 294 8.90 19.77 16.51
N GLU A 295 8.75 20.38 15.31
CA GLU A 295 8.42 21.80 15.18
C GLU A 295 7.09 22.15 15.87
N TYR A 296 6.05 21.33 15.66
CA TYR A 296 4.75 21.51 16.30
C TYR A 296 4.87 21.49 17.83
N LEU A 297 5.58 20.52 18.40
CA LEU A 297 5.79 20.42 19.85
C LEU A 297 6.62 21.55 20.41
N ALA A 298 7.63 22.03 19.67
CA ALA A 298 8.42 23.19 20.07
C ALA A 298 7.55 24.46 20.15
N ALA A 299 6.67 24.68 19.18
CA ALA A 299 5.74 25.82 19.17
C ALA A 299 4.72 25.78 20.33
N GLN A 300 4.37 24.61 20.86
CA GLN A 300 3.45 24.47 22.00
C GLN A 300 4.11 24.77 23.35
N ARG A 301 5.44 24.87 23.41
CA ARG A 301 6.21 25.20 24.65
C ARG A 301 6.45 26.69 24.82
N LEU A 302 6.15 27.50 23.81
CA LEU A 302 6.21 28.98 23.82
C LEU A 302 4.89 29.60 24.23
#